data_c005508af1b43295b7e84f67caa2df50
#
_entry.id   c005508af1b43295b7e84f67caa2df50
#
_cell.length_a   1.000
_cell.length_b   1.000
_cell.length_c   1.000
_cell.angle_alpha   90.00
_cell.angle_beta   90.00
_cell.angle_gamma   90.00
#
_symmetry.space_group_name_H-M   'P 1'
#
loop_
_entity.id
_entity.type
_entity.pdbx_description
1 polymer ?
#
loop_
_entity_poly.entity_id
_entity_poly.type
_entity_poly.pdbx_seq_one_letter_code
_entity_poly.pdbx_strand_id
1 'polypeptide(L)' 'MPVISKETAQRHLDMWLEAEAAVSTGQSYQIEQMVLTRASLKQIRESIAFWEKK' A
#
# COMPACT_ATOMS: atom_id res chain seq x y z
N MET A 1 17.50 11.32 -13.51
CA MET A 1 16.63 10.15 -13.40
C MET A 1 16.20 9.93 -11.96
N PRO A 2 14.93 10.01 -11.70
CA PRO A 2 14.50 9.86 -10.33
C PRO A 2 14.72 8.42 -9.86
N VAL A 3 15.34 8.31 -8.71
CA VAL A 3 15.55 7.03 -8.08
C VAL A 3 14.74 7.04 -6.80
N ILE A 4 13.98 5.98 -6.58
CA ILE A 4 13.21 5.86 -5.35
C ILE A 4 14.17 5.64 -4.20
N SER A 5 14.22 6.58 -3.27
CA SER A 5 15.08 6.44 -2.11
C SER A 5 14.50 5.40 -1.16
N LYS A 6 15.36 4.88 -0.26
CA LYS A 6 14.90 3.94 0.75
C LYS A 6 13.80 4.55 1.62
N GLU A 7 13.94 5.82 1.93
CA GLU A 7 12.94 6.51 2.75
C GLU A 7 11.60 6.57 2.05
N THR A 8 11.61 6.89 0.76
CA THR A 8 10.38 6.94 -0.02
C THR A 8 9.75 5.57 -0.12
N ALA A 9 10.56 4.55 -0.42
CA ALA A 9 10.06 3.18 -0.53
C ALA A 9 9.46 2.72 0.79
N GLN A 10 10.13 3.01 1.90
CA GLN A 10 9.64 2.62 3.22
C GLN A 10 8.32 3.33 3.54
N ARG A 11 8.20 4.59 3.17
CA ARG A 11 6.99 5.35 3.40
C ARG A 11 5.81 4.74 2.63
N HIS A 12 6.04 4.37 1.38
CA HIS A 12 5.00 3.72 0.59
C HIS A 12 4.64 2.36 1.15
N LEU A 13 5.63 1.59 1.57
CA LEU A 13 5.38 0.29 2.16
C LEU A 13 4.54 0.42 3.43
N ASP A 14 4.89 1.37 4.29
CA ASP A 14 4.14 1.58 5.53
C ASP A 14 2.70 1.95 5.24
N MET A 15 2.48 2.79 4.23
CA MET A 15 1.14 3.20 3.83
C MET A 15 0.31 2.01 3.35
N TRP A 16 0.91 1.14 2.55
CA TRP A 16 0.22 -0.04 2.04
C TRP A 16 -0.04 -1.07 3.12
N LEU A 17 0.87 -1.22 4.07
CA LEU A 17 0.66 -2.12 5.21
C LEU A 17 -0.50 -1.64 6.07
N GLU A 18 -0.58 -0.35 6.29
CA GLU A 18 -1.69 0.23 7.05
C GLU A 18 -3.02 0.02 6.30
N ALA A 19 -2.99 0.20 4.99
CA ALA A 19 -4.16 -0.01 4.16
C ALA A 19 -4.63 -1.47 4.23
N GLU A 20 -3.70 -2.41 4.18
CA GLU A 20 -4.05 -3.82 4.27
C GLU A 20 -4.72 -4.12 5.60
N ALA A 21 -4.17 -3.61 6.69
CA ALA A 21 -4.73 -3.86 8.01
C ALA A 21 -6.15 -3.32 8.12
N ALA A 22 -6.39 -2.10 7.62
CA ALA A 22 -7.72 -1.50 7.67
C ALA A 22 -8.72 -2.27 6.82
N VAL A 23 -8.33 -2.63 5.61
CA VAL A 23 -9.21 -3.32 4.68
C VAL A 23 -9.50 -4.73 5.15
N SER A 24 -8.54 -5.39 5.79
CA SER A 24 -8.72 -6.73 6.33
C SER A 24 -9.81 -6.78 7.40
N THR A 25 -10.04 -5.68 8.11
CA THR A 25 -11.09 -5.61 9.12
C THR A 25 -12.44 -5.23 8.53
N GLY A 26 -12.50 -5.04 7.21
CA GLY A 26 -13.75 -4.70 6.53
C GLY A 26 -13.94 -3.21 6.33
N GLN A 27 -12.99 -2.40 6.74
CA GLN A 27 -13.06 -0.95 6.54
C GLN A 27 -12.45 -0.57 5.20
N SER A 28 -12.94 0.53 4.63
CA SER A 28 -12.29 1.08 3.45
C SER A 28 -11.12 1.95 3.88
N TYR A 29 -10.19 2.15 2.96
CA TYR A 29 -9.02 2.98 3.22
C TYR A 29 -8.76 3.83 2.00
N GLN A 30 -8.54 5.11 2.21
CA GLN A 30 -8.33 6.04 1.12
C GLN A 30 -6.86 6.45 1.06
N ILE A 31 -6.24 6.23 -0.09
CA ILE A 31 -4.89 6.68 -0.39
C ILE A 31 -5.01 7.66 -1.55
N GLU A 32 -4.74 8.93 -1.27
CA GLU A 32 -4.88 9.99 -2.25
C GLU A 32 -6.29 9.96 -2.83
N GLN A 33 -6.43 9.70 -4.12
CA GLN A 33 -7.74 9.64 -4.77
C GLN A 33 -8.25 8.22 -4.91
N MET A 34 -7.52 7.23 -4.39
CA MET A 34 -7.91 5.84 -4.47
C MET A 34 -8.62 5.40 -3.21
N VAL A 35 -9.77 4.78 -3.38
CA VAL A 35 -10.48 4.16 -2.26
C VAL A 35 -10.29 2.66 -2.35
N LEU A 36 -9.70 2.07 -1.32
CA LEU A 36 -9.40 0.66 -1.28
C LEU A 36 -10.43 -0.06 -0.40
N THR A 37 -10.90 -1.20 -0.89
CA THR A 37 -11.88 -2.01 -0.21
C THR A 37 -11.38 -3.46 -0.18
N ARG A 38 -12.20 -4.37 0.36
CA ARG A 38 -11.86 -5.79 0.35
C ARG A 38 -11.56 -6.31 -1.05
N ALA A 39 -12.25 -5.80 -2.04
CA ALA A 39 -12.01 -6.21 -3.42
C ALA A 39 -10.60 -5.82 -3.88
N SER A 40 -9.96 -4.88 -3.20
CA SER A 40 -8.63 -4.39 -3.55
C SER A 40 -7.50 -5.13 -2.83
N LEU A 41 -7.82 -6.12 -1.99
CA LEU A 41 -6.80 -6.81 -1.18
C LEU A 41 -5.68 -7.41 -2.03
N LYS A 42 -6.04 -8.00 -3.16
CA LYS A 42 -5.04 -8.58 -4.04
C LYS A 42 -4.07 -7.50 -4.53
N GLN A 43 -4.60 -6.37 -4.96
CA GLN A 43 -3.80 -5.25 -5.43
C GLN A 43 -2.92 -4.70 -4.31
N ILE A 44 -3.48 -4.59 -3.11
CA ILE A 44 -2.73 -4.10 -1.95
C ILE A 44 -1.55 -5.01 -1.66
N ARG A 45 -1.77 -6.31 -1.65
CA ARG A 45 -0.71 -7.28 -1.39
C ARG A 45 0.36 -7.27 -2.47
N GLU A 46 -0.04 -7.10 -3.71
CA GLU A 46 0.91 -6.98 -4.81
C GLU A 46 1.77 -5.72 -4.66
N SER A 47 1.17 -4.64 -4.21
CA SER A 47 1.90 -3.40 -3.99
C SER A 47 2.88 -3.53 -2.83
N ILE A 48 2.48 -4.21 -1.77
CA ILE A 48 3.37 -4.47 -0.64
C ILE A 48 4.58 -5.27 -1.10
N ALA A 49 4.35 -6.33 -1.86
CA ALA A 49 5.44 -7.16 -2.37
C ALA A 49 6.36 -6.34 -3.27
N PHE A 50 5.80 -5.47 -4.08
CA PHE A 50 6.58 -4.60 -4.96
C PHE A 50 7.52 -3.70 -4.14
N TRP A 51 6.99 -3.04 -3.11
CA TRP A 51 7.78 -2.12 -2.31
C TRP A 51 8.78 -2.82 -1.40
N GLU A 52 8.48 -4.04 -0.99
CA GLU A 52 9.43 -4.81 -0.19
C GLU A 52 10.70 -5.15 -0.96
N LYS A 53 10.61 -5.20 -2.27
CA LYS A 53 11.78 -5.49 -3.11
C LYS A 53 12.61 -4.25 -3.40
N LYS A 54 12.17 -3.09 -3.03
CA LYS A 54 12.93 -1.86 -3.22
C LYS A 54 13.83 -1.62 -2.02
#